data_0236742d2ec7246a92bdee27e1586cc4
#
_entry.id   0236742d2ec7246a92bdee27e1586cc4
#
_cell.length_a   1.000
_cell.length_b   1.000
_cell.length_c   1.000
_cell.angle_alpha   90.00
_cell.angle_beta   90.00
_cell.angle_gamma   90.00
#
_symmetry.space_group_name_H-M   'P 1'
#
loop_
_entity.id
_entity.type
_entity.pdbx_description
1 polymer ?
#
loop_
_entity_poly.entity_id
_entity_poly.type
_entity_poly.pdbx_seq_one_letter_code
_entity_poly.pdbx_strand_id
1 'polypeptide(L)'
;RCIMPGIVLIGAQWGDEGKGKATDLIGTKVDYVARFNGGNNAGHSVVVGDESYALHLLPSGIINPNLTPVIGNGVVVDPEVLFEEIDGLESRGIDCSHLKVSEAAHIIAPYHRTLDKVTERFLGKHKIGTTGRGIGPAYADKINRVGIRVHDLFNADHLHDKVEASLHQKNQMLVKLYNRRPIDVDQTTEELLKLGERLKPYVANTGLILNKALDEGKTVLFEGAQATMLDVDHGTYPFVTSSNPTAGGACTGTGVGPTKITRVIGVSKAYVTRVGEGPFPTELLDESGEWLRQQGHEFGVTTGRPRRCGWFDAVVNRYASQVNGLTDIVLTKLDVLTGLKEIPICVAYDVDGERHDDMPTDQAAFAAAKPIYETMPGWDEDISDCHSFDELPATCQAYVKRLEELSGCRISVIGTGPQRDHVIQINSLVD
;
A
#
# COMPACT_ATOMS: atom_id res chain seq x y z
N ARG A 1 -8.97 -1.65 32.01
CA ARG A 1 -8.02 -2.30 31.07
C ARG A 1 -7.43 -1.19 30.21
N CYS A 2 -6.13 -0.95 30.33
CA CYS A 2 -5.41 -0.13 29.38
C CYS A 2 -5.48 -0.89 28.05
N ILE A 3 -6.26 -0.39 27.09
CA ILE A 3 -6.33 -1.00 25.75
C ILE A 3 -5.11 -0.50 25.01
N MET A 4 -4.13 -1.38 24.83
CA MET A 4 -2.96 -1.05 24.02
C MET A 4 -3.29 -1.20 22.54
N PRO A 5 -2.82 -0.28 21.69
CA PRO A 5 -3.43 -0.09 20.37
C PRO A 5 -2.95 -1.08 19.31
N GLY A 6 -3.91 -1.71 18.63
CA GLY A 6 -3.73 -2.12 17.24
C GLY A 6 -3.91 -0.90 16.35
N ILE A 7 -2.87 -0.49 15.68
CA ILE A 7 -2.85 0.70 14.81
C ILE A 7 -2.80 0.25 13.36
N VAL A 8 -3.77 0.63 12.55
CA VAL A 8 -3.75 0.37 11.10
C VAL A 8 -3.30 1.62 10.36
N LEU A 9 -2.34 1.48 9.46
CA LEU A 9 -1.88 2.54 8.58
C LEU A 9 -2.21 2.18 7.14
N ILE A 10 -2.97 3.05 6.46
CA ILE A 10 -3.40 2.87 5.06
C ILE A 10 -3.13 4.12 4.23
N GLY A 11 -3.05 3.94 2.92
CA GLY A 11 -3.14 5.05 1.97
C GLY A 11 -4.59 5.46 1.73
N ALA A 12 -4.88 6.75 1.78
CA ALA A 12 -6.24 7.27 1.60
C ALA A 12 -6.60 7.59 0.13
N GLN A 13 -5.64 7.60 -0.78
CA GLN A 13 -5.79 8.00 -2.18
C GLN A 13 -5.52 6.82 -3.14
N TRP A 14 -4.61 6.97 -4.12
CA TRP A 14 -4.25 5.94 -5.10
C TRP A 14 -2.83 5.38 -4.95
N GLY A 15 -2.24 5.44 -3.78
CA GLY A 15 -0.86 5.05 -3.52
C GLY A 15 0.12 6.22 -3.62
N ASP A 16 1.38 5.95 -3.26
CA ASP A 16 2.46 6.94 -3.26
C ASP A 16 2.20 8.18 -2.36
N GLU A 17 1.34 8.05 -1.35
CA GLU A 17 1.03 9.14 -0.41
C GLU A 17 2.18 9.47 0.54
N GLY A 18 3.25 8.66 0.56
CA GLY A 18 4.36 8.84 1.50
C GLY A 18 4.14 8.12 2.83
N LYS A 19 3.53 6.94 2.80
CA LYS A 19 3.31 6.08 3.99
C LYS A 19 4.60 5.82 4.78
N GLY A 20 5.76 5.74 4.10
CA GLY A 20 7.06 5.55 4.75
C GLY A 20 7.35 6.59 5.83
N LYS A 21 6.99 7.87 5.61
CA LYS A 21 7.17 8.93 6.62
C LYS A 21 6.32 8.67 7.88
N ALA A 22 5.09 8.21 7.70
CA ALA A 22 4.22 7.87 8.82
C ALA A 22 4.73 6.61 9.56
N THR A 23 5.18 5.58 8.83
CA THR A 23 5.77 4.38 9.46
C THR A 23 7.03 4.68 10.24
N ASP A 24 7.87 5.59 9.77
CA ASP A 24 9.07 6.04 10.49
C ASP A 24 8.74 6.73 11.81
N LEU A 25 7.70 7.57 11.82
CA LEU A 25 7.25 8.27 13.03
C LEU A 25 6.68 7.32 14.08
N ILE A 26 5.96 6.30 13.63
CA ILE A 26 5.30 5.32 14.51
C ILE A 26 6.26 4.19 14.87
N GLY A 27 7.13 3.78 13.96
CA GLY A 27 7.95 2.56 14.05
C GLY A 27 8.90 2.51 15.23
N THR A 28 9.30 3.66 15.81
CA THR A 28 10.11 3.71 17.04
C THR A 28 9.32 3.48 18.32
N LYS A 29 7.98 3.45 18.23
CA LYS A 29 7.06 3.39 19.37
C LYS A 29 6.18 2.14 19.38
N VAL A 30 6.45 1.18 18.50
CA VAL A 30 5.67 -0.05 18.37
C VAL A 30 6.57 -1.28 18.57
N ASP A 31 5.98 -2.39 19.00
CA ASP A 31 6.67 -3.65 19.22
C ASP A 31 6.65 -4.56 17.98
N TYR A 32 5.61 -4.42 17.15
CA TYR A 32 5.42 -5.24 15.95
C TYR A 32 5.00 -4.36 14.77
N VAL A 33 5.48 -4.72 13.58
CA VAL A 33 5.00 -4.18 12.30
C VAL A 33 4.55 -5.34 11.43
N ALA A 34 3.26 -5.39 11.10
CA ALA A 34 2.66 -6.50 10.36
C ALA A 34 2.10 -6.01 9.02
N ARG A 35 2.64 -6.51 7.92
CA ARG A 35 2.03 -6.35 6.58
C ARG A 35 0.85 -7.30 6.46
N PHE A 36 -0.28 -6.80 5.95
CA PHE A 36 -1.51 -7.57 5.91
C PHE A 36 -2.07 -7.83 4.49
N ASN A 37 -1.57 -7.15 3.47
CA ASN A 37 -2.05 -7.29 2.08
C ASN A 37 -0.95 -7.05 1.05
N GLY A 38 -1.29 -7.32 -0.21
CA GLY A 38 -0.38 -7.14 -1.33
C GLY A 38 0.72 -8.20 -1.37
N GLY A 39 1.80 -7.88 -1.99
CA GLY A 39 2.99 -8.71 -2.12
C GLY A 39 4.18 -7.83 -2.51
N ASN A 40 5.04 -8.32 -3.37
CA ASN A 40 6.19 -7.56 -3.88
C ASN A 40 5.84 -6.49 -4.94
N ASN A 41 4.56 -6.16 -5.11
CA ASN A 41 4.09 -5.02 -5.89
C ASN A 41 4.04 -3.70 -5.11
N ALA A 42 4.23 -3.74 -3.79
CA ALA A 42 4.45 -2.55 -2.97
C ALA A 42 5.93 -2.15 -3.01
N GLY A 43 6.24 -0.95 -2.59
CA GLY A 43 7.62 -0.49 -2.44
C GLY A 43 7.71 0.55 -1.34
N HIS A 44 8.72 0.42 -0.50
CA HIS A 44 9.14 1.45 0.43
C HIS A 44 10.66 1.48 0.49
N SER A 45 11.22 2.65 0.77
CA SER A 45 12.66 2.80 0.91
C SER A 45 13.05 2.73 2.39
N VAL A 46 14.11 2.00 2.68
CA VAL A 46 14.78 2.01 3.99
C VAL A 46 16.19 2.56 3.83
N VAL A 47 16.68 3.28 4.82
CA VAL A 47 18.04 3.84 4.83
C VAL A 47 18.88 3.05 5.80
N VAL A 48 20.02 2.53 5.32
CA VAL A 48 21.02 1.80 6.11
C VAL A 48 22.36 2.51 5.92
N GLY A 49 22.84 3.18 6.96
CA GLY A 49 24.00 4.08 6.84
C GLY A 49 23.67 5.23 5.88
N ASP A 50 24.49 5.39 4.85
CA ASP A 50 24.32 6.42 3.81
C ASP A 50 23.60 5.88 2.55
N GLU A 51 23.20 4.60 2.55
CA GLU A 51 22.57 3.95 1.40
C GLU A 51 21.06 3.78 1.59
N SER A 52 20.30 4.03 0.52
CA SER A 52 18.85 3.82 0.47
C SER A 52 18.53 2.56 -0.32
N TYR A 53 17.67 1.70 0.25
CA TYR A 53 17.21 0.45 -0.35
C TYR A 53 15.72 0.50 -0.59
N ALA A 54 15.31 0.07 -1.77
CA ALA A 54 13.89 -0.17 -2.08
C ALA A 54 13.55 -1.61 -1.69
N LEU A 55 12.71 -1.77 -0.68
CA LEU A 55 12.13 -3.05 -0.28
C LEU A 55 10.70 -3.14 -0.82
N HIS A 56 10.29 -4.35 -1.24
CA HIS A 56 8.99 -4.59 -1.83
C HIS A 56 8.13 -5.52 -0.99
N LEU A 57 8.73 -6.46 -0.28
CA LEU A 57 8.03 -7.51 0.48
C LEU A 57 8.28 -7.44 1.98
N LEU A 58 9.51 -7.18 2.40
CA LEU A 58 9.83 -7.04 3.82
C LEU A 58 9.04 -5.88 4.45
N PRO A 59 8.50 -6.05 5.68
CA PRO A 59 7.86 -4.96 6.41
C PRO A 59 8.83 -3.81 6.68
N SER A 60 8.30 -2.58 6.78
CA SER A 60 9.08 -1.45 7.30
C SER A 60 9.53 -1.75 8.72
N GLY A 61 10.69 -1.25 9.10
CA GLY A 61 11.24 -1.55 10.43
C GLY A 61 12.02 -2.87 10.52
N ILE A 62 12.18 -3.65 9.42
CA ILE A 62 13.06 -4.82 9.39
C ILE A 62 14.49 -4.49 9.87
N ILE A 63 14.93 -3.26 9.66
CA ILE A 63 16.23 -2.77 10.11
C ILE A 63 16.29 -2.45 11.61
N ASN A 64 15.16 -2.44 12.31
CA ASN A 64 15.11 -2.15 13.75
C ASN A 64 15.09 -3.46 14.55
N PRO A 65 16.17 -3.81 15.26
CA PRO A 65 16.28 -5.08 15.98
C PRO A 65 15.33 -5.17 17.20
N ASN A 66 14.75 -4.06 17.63
CA ASN A 66 13.88 -4.00 18.82
C ASN A 66 12.40 -4.26 18.51
N LEU A 67 12.02 -4.39 17.26
CA LEU A 67 10.67 -4.72 16.88
C LEU A 67 10.61 -6.03 16.08
N THR A 68 9.47 -6.67 16.06
CA THR A 68 9.25 -7.90 15.30
C THR A 68 8.49 -7.58 14.01
N PRO A 69 9.14 -7.68 12.82
CA PRO A 69 8.48 -7.56 11.55
C PRO A 69 7.72 -8.84 11.21
N VAL A 70 6.49 -8.69 10.70
CA VAL A 70 5.58 -9.80 10.42
C VAL A 70 5.01 -9.68 9.01
N ILE A 71 5.04 -10.77 8.27
CA ILE A 71 4.30 -10.94 7.02
C ILE A 71 3.05 -11.77 7.34
N GLY A 72 1.89 -11.13 7.33
CA GLY A 72 0.60 -11.75 7.65
C GLY A 72 0.08 -12.67 6.56
N ASN A 73 -0.94 -13.45 6.88
CA ASN A 73 -1.55 -14.42 5.96
C ASN A 73 -2.24 -13.80 4.74
N GLY A 74 -2.55 -12.51 4.79
CA GLY A 74 -3.16 -11.78 3.66
C GLY A 74 -2.17 -11.36 2.58
N VAL A 75 -0.87 -11.47 2.83
CA VAL A 75 0.19 -11.19 1.86
C VAL A 75 0.40 -12.40 0.95
N VAL A 76 0.61 -12.15 -0.35
CA VAL A 76 1.11 -13.17 -1.27
C VAL A 76 2.63 -13.06 -1.36
N VAL A 77 3.33 -14.12 -0.97
CA VAL A 77 4.77 -14.14 -0.76
C VAL A 77 5.47 -14.74 -1.98
N ASP A 78 6.31 -13.97 -2.63
CA ASP A 78 7.28 -14.47 -3.59
C ASP A 78 8.57 -14.84 -2.84
N PRO A 79 8.89 -16.13 -2.65
CA PRO A 79 10.04 -16.54 -1.84
C PRO A 79 11.38 -16.12 -2.43
N GLU A 80 11.50 -16.04 -3.78
CA GLU A 80 12.73 -15.59 -4.42
C GLU A 80 12.99 -14.13 -4.08
N VAL A 81 11.99 -13.27 -4.28
CA VAL A 81 12.10 -11.83 -3.96
C VAL A 81 12.34 -11.61 -2.47
N LEU A 82 11.69 -12.40 -1.60
CA LEU A 82 11.92 -12.32 -0.15
C LEU A 82 13.38 -12.56 0.19
N PHE A 83 14.00 -13.59 -0.40
CA PHE A 83 15.40 -13.90 -0.12
C PHE A 83 16.39 -12.96 -0.82
N GLU A 84 16.05 -12.41 -1.97
CA GLU A 84 16.84 -11.32 -2.56
C GLU A 84 16.93 -10.12 -1.62
N GLU A 85 15.82 -9.74 -0.99
CA GLU A 85 15.77 -8.64 -0.03
C GLU A 85 16.49 -8.97 1.28
N ILE A 86 16.29 -10.17 1.85
CA ILE A 86 16.98 -10.64 3.06
C ILE A 86 18.50 -10.69 2.82
N ASP A 87 18.94 -11.38 1.77
CA ASP A 87 20.35 -11.52 1.45
C ASP A 87 21.00 -10.14 1.20
N GLY A 88 20.26 -9.24 0.56
CA GLY A 88 20.68 -7.86 0.34
C GLY A 88 20.92 -7.08 1.63
N LEU A 89 20.07 -7.21 2.62
CA LEU A 89 20.22 -6.57 3.93
C LEU A 89 21.30 -7.25 4.78
N GLU A 90 21.32 -8.58 4.83
CA GLU A 90 22.30 -9.35 5.61
C GLU A 90 23.73 -9.13 5.12
N SER A 91 23.94 -8.98 3.80
CA SER A 91 25.25 -8.64 3.23
C SER A 91 25.78 -7.29 3.73
N ARG A 92 24.94 -6.46 4.32
CA ARG A 92 25.26 -5.15 4.90
C ARG A 92 25.24 -5.15 6.44
N GLY A 93 25.16 -6.35 7.04
CA GLY A 93 25.20 -6.53 8.48
C GLY A 93 23.86 -6.30 9.21
N ILE A 94 22.74 -6.25 8.48
CA ILE A 94 21.40 -6.18 9.07
C ILE A 94 20.91 -7.60 9.35
N ASP A 95 20.63 -7.91 10.61
CA ASP A 95 20.05 -9.19 11.01
C ASP A 95 18.54 -9.23 10.69
N CYS A 96 18.15 -10.18 9.82
CA CYS A 96 16.74 -10.41 9.47
C CYS A 96 16.11 -11.61 10.19
N SER A 97 16.81 -12.25 11.14
CA SER A 97 16.36 -13.48 11.82
C SER A 97 15.09 -13.31 12.67
N HIS A 98 14.78 -12.07 13.05
CA HIS A 98 13.58 -11.73 13.85
C HIS A 98 12.30 -11.62 13.00
N LEU A 99 12.38 -11.68 11.67
CA LEU A 99 11.23 -11.73 10.76
C LEU A 99 10.35 -12.95 11.07
N LYS A 100 9.03 -12.74 11.01
CA LYS A 100 8.02 -13.81 11.08
C LYS A 100 7.16 -13.81 9.82
N VAL A 101 7.05 -14.95 9.17
CA VAL A 101 6.23 -15.17 7.97
C VAL A 101 5.09 -16.11 8.32
N SER A 102 3.87 -15.72 7.99
CA SER A 102 2.70 -16.57 8.26
C SER A 102 2.78 -17.90 7.52
N GLU A 103 2.62 -18.99 8.25
CA GLU A 103 2.47 -20.33 7.67
C GLU A 103 1.27 -20.45 6.73
N ALA A 104 0.26 -19.59 6.92
CA ALA A 104 -0.98 -19.55 6.14
C ALA A 104 -0.95 -18.55 4.98
N ALA A 105 0.13 -17.81 4.78
CA ALA A 105 0.29 -16.92 3.62
C ALA A 105 0.36 -17.73 2.31
N HIS A 106 -0.19 -17.16 1.22
CA HIS A 106 -0.10 -17.78 -0.10
C HIS A 106 1.23 -17.47 -0.77
N ILE A 107 1.70 -18.42 -1.59
CA ILE A 107 2.95 -18.31 -2.35
C ILE A 107 2.66 -17.78 -3.75
N ILE A 108 3.51 -16.86 -4.21
CA ILE A 108 3.63 -16.57 -5.64
C ILE A 108 4.62 -17.57 -6.22
N ALA A 109 4.10 -18.57 -6.96
CA ALA A 109 4.91 -19.53 -7.66
C ALA A 109 5.39 -18.98 -9.02
N PRO A 110 6.43 -19.55 -9.64
CA PRO A 110 6.96 -19.08 -10.93
C PRO A 110 5.89 -18.97 -12.03
N TYR A 111 4.90 -19.87 -12.04
CA TYR A 111 3.83 -19.85 -13.03
C TYR A 111 2.87 -18.66 -12.86
N HIS A 112 2.72 -18.08 -11.67
CA HIS A 112 1.93 -16.87 -11.47
C HIS A 112 2.54 -15.67 -12.20
N ARG A 113 3.87 -15.54 -12.13
CA ARG A 113 4.59 -14.46 -12.86
C ARG A 113 4.49 -14.63 -14.38
N THR A 114 4.60 -15.88 -14.85
CA THR A 114 4.44 -16.20 -16.26
C THR A 114 3.05 -15.85 -16.76
N LEU A 115 2.00 -16.29 -16.04
CA LEU A 115 0.60 -16.02 -16.40
C LEU A 115 0.29 -14.53 -16.39
N ASP A 116 0.74 -13.77 -15.38
CA ASP A 116 0.52 -12.32 -15.30
C ASP A 116 1.02 -11.61 -16.56
N LYS A 117 2.28 -11.88 -16.95
CA LYS A 117 2.89 -11.29 -18.16
C LYS A 117 2.19 -11.72 -19.46
N VAL A 118 1.81 -12.98 -19.56
CA VAL A 118 1.19 -13.52 -20.78
C VAL A 118 -0.23 -13.01 -20.94
N THR A 119 -1.01 -12.97 -19.86
CA THR A 119 -2.38 -12.45 -19.86
C THR A 119 -2.44 -10.97 -20.21
N GLU A 120 -1.57 -10.15 -19.62
CA GLU A 120 -1.50 -8.71 -19.95
C GLU A 120 -1.20 -8.47 -21.44
N ARG A 121 -0.29 -9.25 -22.02
CA ARG A 121 0.00 -9.19 -23.46
C ARG A 121 -1.20 -9.62 -24.31
N PHE A 122 -1.89 -10.66 -23.90
CA PHE A 122 -3.06 -11.19 -24.62
C PHE A 122 -4.25 -10.21 -24.60
N LEU A 123 -4.46 -9.54 -23.46
CA LEU A 123 -5.53 -8.54 -23.32
C LEU A 123 -5.32 -7.30 -24.19
N GLY A 124 -4.09 -6.97 -24.55
CA GLY A 124 -3.76 -5.87 -25.47
C GLY A 124 -4.34 -4.53 -24.99
N LYS A 125 -5.33 -3.99 -25.71
CA LYS A 125 -6.00 -2.73 -25.36
C LYS A 125 -6.86 -2.80 -24.09
N HIS A 126 -7.21 -3.98 -23.65
CA HIS A 126 -7.99 -4.22 -22.41
C HIS A 126 -7.09 -4.57 -21.20
N LYS A 127 -5.78 -4.38 -21.33
CA LYS A 127 -4.85 -4.60 -20.23
C LYS A 127 -5.18 -3.71 -19.02
N ILE A 128 -4.93 -4.23 -17.83
CA ILE A 128 -5.11 -3.52 -16.55
C ILE A 128 -3.89 -2.65 -16.22
N GLY A 129 -2.71 -3.03 -16.73
CA GLY A 129 -1.45 -2.38 -16.41
C GLY A 129 -0.82 -2.95 -15.13
N THR A 130 -0.84 -4.28 -14.99
CA THR A 130 -0.25 -4.97 -13.83
C THR A 130 1.26 -4.80 -13.76
N THR A 131 1.83 -5.09 -12.59
CA THR A 131 3.30 -5.05 -12.40
C THR A 131 4.03 -6.24 -13.02
N GLY A 132 3.29 -7.27 -13.50
CA GLY A 132 3.85 -8.51 -14.04
C GLY A 132 4.54 -9.40 -13.00
N ARG A 133 4.25 -9.20 -11.71
CA ARG A 133 4.87 -9.89 -10.56
C ARG A 133 4.06 -11.08 -10.06
N GLY A 134 2.95 -11.41 -10.70
CA GLY A 134 2.13 -12.57 -10.34
C GLY A 134 1.16 -12.34 -9.18
N ILE A 135 0.95 -11.12 -8.74
CA ILE A 135 0.08 -10.78 -7.61
C ILE A 135 -1.38 -11.20 -7.89
N GLY A 136 -1.95 -10.72 -9.00
CA GLY A 136 -3.32 -11.04 -9.41
C GLY A 136 -3.56 -12.54 -9.55
N PRO A 137 -2.75 -13.27 -10.32
CA PRO A 137 -2.88 -14.74 -10.44
C PRO A 137 -2.76 -15.49 -9.11
N ALA A 138 -1.90 -15.06 -8.18
CA ALA A 138 -1.80 -15.69 -6.86
C ALA A 138 -3.06 -15.47 -6.01
N TYR A 139 -3.62 -14.26 -5.99
CA TYR A 139 -4.90 -14.00 -5.32
C TYR A 139 -6.08 -14.72 -6.00
N ALA A 140 -6.08 -14.83 -7.33
CA ALA A 140 -7.08 -15.60 -8.05
C ALA A 140 -7.04 -17.07 -7.64
N ASP A 141 -5.87 -17.68 -7.54
CA ASP A 141 -5.71 -19.05 -7.07
C ASP A 141 -6.17 -19.23 -5.61
N LYS A 142 -5.88 -18.25 -4.74
CA LYS A 142 -6.37 -18.23 -3.36
C LYS A 142 -7.90 -18.32 -3.31
N ILE A 143 -8.59 -17.46 -4.04
CA ILE A 143 -10.05 -17.39 -4.05
C ILE A 143 -10.66 -18.63 -4.75
N ASN A 144 -10.01 -19.10 -5.80
CA ASN A 144 -10.38 -20.32 -6.51
C ASN A 144 -10.05 -21.62 -5.71
N ARG A 145 -9.35 -21.50 -4.59
CA ARG A 145 -8.99 -22.59 -3.66
C ARG A 145 -8.03 -23.63 -4.24
N VAL A 146 -7.16 -23.19 -5.14
CA VAL A 146 -6.07 -23.99 -5.73
C VAL A 146 -4.69 -23.43 -5.37
N GLY A 147 -4.64 -22.43 -4.49
CA GLY A 147 -3.41 -21.79 -4.07
C GLY A 147 -2.52 -22.67 -3.20
N ILE A 148 -1.22 -22.36 -3.23
CA ILE A 148 -0.20 -22.99 -2.40
C ILE A 148 0.10 -22.03 -1.24
N ARG A 149 0.08 -22.56 0.00
CA ARG A 149 0.45 -21.81 1.21
C ARG A 149 1.88 -22.12 1.64
N VAL A 150 2.43 -21.28 2.48
CA VAL A 150 3.79 -21.46 3.04
C VAL A 150 3.95 -22.83 3.69
N HIS A 151 2.99 -23.31 4.50
CA HIS A 151 3.07 -24.60 5.16
C HIS A 151 3.09 -25.80 4.19
N ASP A 152 2.58 -25.65 2.98
CA ASP A 152 2.62 -26.70 1.96
C ASP A 152 4.04 -27.00 1.47
N LEU A 153 4.96 -26.04 1.61
CA LEU A 153 6.35 -26.17 1.19
C LEU A 153 7.16 -27.20 2.01
N PHE A 154 6.60 -27.70 3.12
CA PHE A 154 7.31 -28.58 4.06
C PHE A 154 6.92 -30.05 3.92
N ASN A 155 6.06 -30.39 2.96
CA ASN A 155 5.68 -31.75 2.63
C ASN A 155 5.80 -31.96 1.11
N ALA A 156 6.80 -32.72 0.68
CA ALA A 156 7.13 -32.86 -0.74
C ALA A 156 6.00 -33.49 -1.56
N ASP A 157 5.39 -34.57 -1.08
CA ASP A 157 4.33 -35.27 -1.80
C ASP A 157 3.08 -34.38 -1.93
N HIS A 158 2.69 -33.75 -0.85
CA HIS A 158 1.54 -32.85 -0.83
C HIS A 158 1.76 -31.60 -1.71
N LEU A 159 2.97 -31.04 -1.70
CA LEU A 159 3.32 -29.93 -2.57
C LEU A 159 3.28 -30.33 -4.04
N HIS A 160 3.84 -31.49 -4.38
CA HIS A 160 3.80 -32.01 -5.75
C HIS A 160 2.36 -32.14 -6.27
N ASP A 161 1.48 -32.77 -5.49
CA ASP A 161 0.06 -32.93 -5.85
C ASP A 161 -0.64 -31.58 -6.08
N LYS A 162 -0.36 -30.58 -5.24
CA LYS A 162 -0.91 -29.24 -5.40
C LYS A 162 -0.37 -28.52 -6.63
N VAL A 163 0.92 -28.62 -6.90
CA VAL A 163 1.56 -28.04 -8.10
C VAL A 163 0.99 -28.68 -9.34
N GLU A 164 0.88 -30.02 -9.38
CA GLU A 164 0.30 -30.76 -10.50
C GLU A 164 -1.15 -30.32 -10.76
N ALA A 165 -1.99 -30.31 -9.73
CA ALA A 165 -3.39 -29.89 -9.83
C ALA A 165 -3.51 -28.44 -10.33
N SER A 166 -2.69 -27.54 -9.83
CA SER A 166 -2.68 -26.12 -10.25
C SER A 166 -2.21 -25.97 -11.70
N LEU A 167 -1.14 -26.66 -12.08
CA LEU A 167 -0.56 -26.57 -13.42
C LEU A 167 -1.39 -27.30 -14.47
N HIS A 168 -2.20 -28.28 -14.11
CA HIS A 168 -3.04 -29.00 -15.08
C HIS A 168 -3.88 -28.04 -15.93
N GLN A 169 -4.65 -27.15 -15.31
CA GLN A 169 -5.45 -26.15 -16.02
C GLN A 169 -4.60 -25.07 -16.66
N LYS A 170 -3.60 -24.56 -15.93
CA LYS A 170 -2.75 -23.47 -16.38
C LYS A 170 -1.93 -23.84 -17.61
N ASN A 171 -1.41 -25.06 -17.68
CA ASN A 171 -0.70 -25.56 -18.84
C ASN A 171 -1.62 -25.71 -20.08
N GLN A 172 -2.90 -26.07 -19.89
CA GLN A 172 -3.85 -26.03 -21.01
C GLN A 172 -4.04 -24.62 -21.55
N MET A 173 -4.15 -23.62 -20.66
CA MET A 173 -4.23 -22.21 -21.07
C MET A 173 -2.94 -21.74 -21.76
N LEU A 174 -1.79 -22.04 -21.21
CA LEU A 174 -0.50 -21.65 -21.79
C LEU A 174 -0.31 -22.23 -23.19
N VAL A 175 -0.58 -23.51 -23.37
CA VAL A 175 -0.37 -24.20 -24.65
C VAL A 175 -1.44 -23.83 -25.67
N LYS A 176 -2.73 -23.98 -25.33
CA LYS A 176 -3.82 -23.86 -26.29
C LYS A 176 -4.27 -22.43 -26.55
N LEU A 177 -4.25 -21.55 -25.53
CA LEU A 177 -4.73 -20.19 -25.68
C LEU A 177 -3.58 -19.21 -25.98
N TYR A 178 -2.47 -19.36 -25.26
CA TYR A 178 -1.36 -18.39 -25.34
C TYR A 178 -0.21 -18.85 -26.26
N ASN A 179 -0.26 -20.06 -26.80
CA ASN A 179 0.79 -20.66 -27.63
C ASN A 179 2.18 -20.57 -26.95
N ARG A 180 2.24 -21.01 -25.69
CA ARG A 180 3.43 -21.04 -24.85
C ARG A 180 3.77 -22.47 -24.47
N ARG A 181 5.02 -22.71 -24.07
CA ARG A 181 5.45 -24.01 -23.53
C ARG A 181 4.75 -24.27 -22.19
N PRO A 182 4.40 -25.53 -21.91
CA PRO A 182 3.93 -25.90 -20.58
C PRO A 182 5.04 -25.73 -19.54
N ILE A 183 4.64 -25.52 -18.30
CA ILE A 183 5.55 -25.46 -17.16
C ILE A 183 5.66 -26.85 -16.55
N ASP A 184 6.88 -27.26 -16.25
CA ASP A 184 7.19 -28.55 -15.70
C ASP A 184 6.82 -28.65 -14.22
N VAL A 185 6.09 -29.69 -13.84
CA VAL A 185 5.58 -29.90 -12.47
C VAL A 185 6.72 -30.26 -11.52
N ASP A 186 7.59 -31.20 -11.93
CA ASP A 186 8.67 -31.69 -11.06
C ASP A 186 9.70 -30.60 -10.78
N GLN A 187 10.11 -29.90 -11.83
CA GLN A 187 11.03 -28.77 -11.70
C GLN A 187 10.46 -27.69 -10.79
N THR A 188 9.18 -27.29 -10.98
CA THR A 188 8.52 -26.27 -10.15
C THR A 188 8.45 -26.72 -8.70
N THR A 189 8.11 -27.99 -8.45
CA THR A 189 8.07 -28.54 -7.09
C THR A 189 9.43 -28.51 -6.42
N GLU A 190 10.49 -28.93 -7.13
CA GLU A 190 11.85 -28.93 -6.61
C GLU A 190 12.34 -27.52 -6.26
N GLU A 191 12.07 -26.52 -7.12
CA GLU A 191 12.40 -25.13 -6.86
C GLU A 191 11.70 -24.60 -5.60
N LEU A 192 10.39 -24.87 -5.45
CA LEU A 192 9.61 -24.47 -4.30
C LEU A 192 10.06 -25.16 -3.01
N LEU A 193 10.43 -26.44 -3.04
CA LEU A 193 10.98 -27.16 -1.88
C LEU A 193 12.30 -26.54 -1.40
N LYS A 194 13.21 -26.20 -2.30
CA LYS A 194 14.48 -25.54 -1.95
C LYS A 194 14.25 -24.18 -1.28
N LEU A 195 13.31 -23.40 -1.78
CA LEU A 195 12.91 -22.12 -1.17
C LEU A 195 12.23 -22.34 0.18
N GLY A 196 11.43 -23.39 0.31
CA GLY A 196 10.78 -23.77 1.56
C GLY A 196 11.78 -24.06 2.68
N GLU A 197 12.86 -24.79 2.41
CA GLU A 197 13.90 -25.05 3.40
C GLU A 197 14.56 -23.76 3.91
N ARG A 198 14.80 -22.79 3.05
CA ARG A 198 15.29 -21.48 3.45
C ARG A 198 14.26 -20.69 4.26
N LEU A 199 12.98 -20.83 3.93
CA LEU A 199 11.90 -20.09 4.58
C LEU A 199 11.57 -20.61 5.99
N LYS A 200 11.80 -21.88 6.23
CA LYS A 200 11.42 -22.60 7.45
C LYS A 200 11.77 -21.88 8.77
N PRO A 201 12.97 -21.27 8.96
CA PRO A 201 13.32 -20.56 10.19
C PRO A 201 12.45 -19.34 10.52
N TYR A 202 11.82 -18.75 9.49
CA TYR A 202 11.00 -17.54 9.61
C TYR A 202 9.51 -17.86 9.84
N VAL A 203 9.08 -19.09 9.57
CA VAL A 203 7.66 -19.47 9.54
C VAL A 203 7.08 -19.61 10.93
N ALA A 204 5.89 -19.00 11.11
CA ALA A 204 5.20 -19.02 12.40
C ALA A 204 3.68 -18.86 12.22
N ASN A 205 2.94 -19.21 13.28
CA ASN A 205 1.53 -18.81 13.42
C ASN A 205 1.45 -17.33 13.82
N THR A 206 1.51 -16.46 12.83
CA THR A 206 1.58 -15.00 13.04
C THR A 206 0.31 -14.44 13.66
N GLY A 207 -0.86 -15.01 13.35
CA GLY A 207 -2.12 -14.59 13.97
C GLY A 207 -2.11 -14.79 15.48
N LEU A 208 -1.60 -15.93 15.96
CA LEU A 208 -1.45 -16.21 17.37
C LEU A 208 -0.45 -15.24 18.04
N ILE A 209 0.71 -14.99 17.38
CA ILE A 209 1.73 -14.07 17.88
C ILE A 209 1.16 -12.67 18.07
N LEU A 210 0.48 -12.12 17.06
CA LEU A 210 -0.08 -10.77 17.10
C LEU A 210 -1.22 -10.63 18.13
N ASN A 211 -2.09 -11.64 18.24
CA ASN A 211 -3.15 -11.65 19.25
C ASN A 211 -2.59 -11.67 20.67
N LYS A 212 -1.59 -12.53 20.94
CA LYS A 212 -0.90 -12.56 22.25
C LYS A 212 -0.21 -11.23 22.57
N ALA A 213 0.49 -10.65 21.59
CA ALA A 213 1.15 -9.36 21.77
C ALA A 213 0.15 -8.27 22.21
N LEU A 214 -1.00 -8.17 21.54
CA LEU A 214 -2.05 -7.22 21.90
C LEU A 214 -2.68 -7.52 23.27
N ASP A 215 -2.87 -8.79 23.63
CA ASP A 215 -3.42 -9.20 24.93
C ASP A 215 -2.42 -8.91 26.07
N GLU A 216 -1.11 -8.95 25.79
CA GLU A 216 -0.03 -8.59 26.71
C GLU A 216 0.20 -7.07 26.80
N GLY A 217 -0.56 -6.27 26.06
CA GLY A 217 -0.44 -4.82 26.06
C GLY A 217 0.67 -4.26 25.18
N LYS A 218 1.15 -5.02 24.21
CA LYS A 218 2.11 -4.55 23.21
C LYS A 218 1.41 -3.84 22.06
N THR A 219 2.11 -2.92 21.43
CA THR A 219 1.61 -2.13 20.30
C THR A 219 1.95 -2.80 18.98
N VAL A 220 0.94 -2.96 18.12
CA VAL A 220 1.08 -3.53 16.77
C VAL A 220 0.70 -2.50 15.73
N LEU A 221 1.60 -2.22 14.80
CA LEU A 221 1.32 -1.46 13.58
C LEU A 221 0.98 -2.42 12.44
N PHE A 222 -0.23 -2.30 11.90
CA PHE A 222 -0.65 -3.00 10.69
C PHE A 222 -0.36 -2.11 9.48
N GLU A 223 0.65 -2.47 8.71
CA GLU A 223 1.13 -1.72 7.56
C GLU A 223 0.42 -2.15 6.29
N GLY A 224 -0.40 -1.24 5.72
CA GLY A 224 -1.06 -1.45 4.44
C GLY A 224 -0.14 -1.17 3.27
N ALA A 225 -0.29 -1.97 2.22
CA ALA A 225 0.29 -1.72 0.90
C ALA A 225 -0.78 -1.12 -0.02
N GLN A 226 -0.37 -0.40 -1.06
CA GLN A 226 -1.25 0.32 -1.98
C GLN A 226 -2.09 1.40 -1.27
N ALA A 227 -3.38 1.54 -1.60
CA ALA A 227 -4.25 2.56 -1.03
C ALA A 227 -5.73 2.23 -1.20
N THR A 228 -6.60 2.99 -0.54
CA THR A 228 -8.05 2.81 -0.54
C THR A 228 -8.65 2.75 -1.93
N MET A 229 -8.25 3.66 -2.83
CA MET A 229 -8.81 3.71 -4.20
C MET A 229 -8.30 2.61 -5.12
N LEU A 230 -7.37 1.79 -4.65
CA LEU A 230 -6.88 0.57 -5.32
C LEU A 230 -7.42 -0.72 -4.67
N ASP A 231 -8.32 -0.62 -3.69
CA ASP A 231 -8.97 -1.76 -3.05
C ASP A 231 -9.88 -2.48 -4.05
N VAL A 232 -9.85 -3.82 -4.04
CA VAL A 232 -10.61 -4.63 -5.02
C VAL A 232 -12.12 -4.47 -4.88
N ASP A 233 -12.61 -4.17 -3.67
CA ASP A 233 -14.04 -3.96 -3.38
C ASP A 233 -14.45 -2.49 -3.41
N HIS A 234 -13.58 -1.59 -2.94
CA HIS A 234 -13.89 -0.17 -2.69
C HIS A 234 -13.18 0.81 -3.62
N GLY A 235 -12.26 0.34 -4.44
CA GLY A 235 -11.49 1.17 -5.35
C GLY A 235 -12.12 1.36 -6.72
N THR A 236 -11.33 1.89 -7.64
CA THR A 236 -11.73 2.18 -9.04
C THR A 236 -11.65 0.94 -9.91
N TYR A 237 -12.44 -0.08 -9.58
CA TYR A 237 -12.50 -1.33 -10.33
C TYR A 237 -12.78 -1.10 -11.82
N PRO A 238 -12.12 -1.77 -12.80
CA PRO A 238 -11.14 -2.86 -12.61
C PRO A 238 -9.68 -2.39 -12.40
N PHE A 239 -9.41 -1.09 -12.37
CA PHE A 239 -8.08 -0.50 -12.22
C PHE A 239 -7.68 -0.44 -10.74
N VAL A 240 -7.55 -1.62 -10.12
CA VAL A 240 -7.29 -1.85 -8.71
C VAL A 240 -6.24 -2.95 -8.51
N THR A 241 -5.75 -3.11 -7.29
CA THR A 241 -5.00 -4.32 -6.90
C THR A 241 -5.96 -5.48 -6.60
N SER A 242 -5.44 -6.68 -6.51
CA SER A 242 -6.24 -7.89 -6.22
C SER A 242 -6.38 -8.18 -4.72
N SER A 243 -6.16 -7.20 -3.88
CA SER A 243 -6.26 -7.32 -2.42
C SER A 243 -7.08 -6.19 -1.81
N ASN A 244 -7.27 -6.23 -0.49
CA ASN A 244 -7.96 -5.20 0.27
C ASN A 244 -6.96 -4.35 1.08
N PRO A 245 -6.48 -3.22 0.53
CA PRO A 245 -5.65 -2.25 1.25
C PRO A 245 -6.42 -1.40 2.27
N THR A 246 -7.74 -1.52 2.35
CA THR A 246 -8.57 -0.86 3.37
C THR A 246 -8.33 -1.44 4.77
N ALA A 247 -8.69 -0.70 5.80
CA ALA A 247 -8.43 -1.07 7.20
C ALA A 247 -9.04 -2.42 7.60
N GLY A 248 -10.21 -2.79 7.05
CA GLY A 248 -10.82 -4.11 7.25
C GLY A 248 -9.91 -5.26 6.80
N GLY A 249 -9.08 -5.02 5.80
CA GLY A 249 -8.08 -5.98 5.31
C GLY A 249 -7.01 -6.35 6.34
N ALA A 250 -6.73 -5.48 7.32
CA ALA A 250 -5.81 -5.78 8.40
C ALA A 250 -6.32 -6.94 9.27
N CYS A 251 -7.61 -7.00 9.54
CA CYS A 251 -8.22 -8.07 10.33
C CYS A 251 -8.16 -9.41 9.60
N THR A 252 -8.60 -9.47 8.35
CA THR A 252 -8.60 -10.70 7.56
C THR A 252 -7.18 -11.12 7.17
N GLY A 253 -6.30 -10.16 6.92
CA GLY A 253 -4.92 -10.40 6.49
C GLY A 253 -3.93 -10.77 7.60
N THR A 254 -4.34 -10.71 8.88
CA THR A 254 -3.49 -11.07 10.02
C THR A 254 -4.17 -12.01 11.03
N GLY A 255 -5.49 -12.17 10.96
CA GLY A 255 -6.25 -12.95 11.93
C GLY A 255 -6.46 -12.24 13.28
N VAL A 256 -6.31 -10.91 13.31
CA VAL A 256 -6.62 -10.09 14.49
C VAL A 256 -8.06 -9.60 14.40
N GLY A 257 -8.83 -9.77 15.48
CA GLY A 257 -10.24 -9.33 15.50
C GLY A 257 -10.39 -7.81 15.44
N PRO A 258 -11.48 -7.30 14.81
CA PRO A 258 -11.66 -5.87 14.58
C PRO A 258 -11.74 -5.04 15.87
N THR A 259 -12.19 -5.63 16.97
CA THR A 259 -12.28 -4.95 18.28
C THR A 259 -10.92 -4.67 18.94
N LYS A 260 -9.82 -5.26 18.41
CA LYS A 260 -8.46 -4.99 18.84
C LYS A 260 -7.80 -3.84 18.07
N ILE A 261 -8.44 -3.37 17.00
CA ILE A 261 -8.00 -2.18 16.26
C ILE A 261 -8.58 -0.94 16.97
N THR A 262 -7.71 -0.08 17.45
CA THR A 262 -8.10 1.11 18.21
C THR A 262 -7.84 2.40 17.44
N ARG A 263 -6.96 2.37 16.45
CA ARG A 263 -6.67 3.50 15.57
C ARG A 263 -6.56 3.08 14.12
N VAL A 264 -7.04 3.94 13.24
CA VAL A 264 -6.87 3.81 11.80
C VAL A 264 -6.35 5.13 11.26
N ILE A 265 -5.12 5.10 10.75
CA ILE A 265 -4.41 6.27 10.25
C ILE A 265 -4.42 6.24 8.73
N GLY A 266 -4.99 7.26 8.11
CA GLY A 266 -4.94 7.47 6.66
C GLY A 266 -3.80 8.41 6.27
N VAL A 267 -2.99 8.03 5.31
CA VAL A 267 -1.98 8.93 4.74
C VAL A 267 -2.53 9.54 3.47
N SER A 268 -2.52 10.87 3.39
CA SER A 268 -2.94 11.66 2.23
C SER A 268 -1.86 12.65 1.84
N LYS A 269 -1.65 12.84 0.54
CA LYS A 269 -0.90 14.01 0.05
C LYS A 269 -1.78 15.25 0.06
N ALA A 270 -1.16 16.40 0.13
CA ALA A 270 -1.83 17.71 -0.04
C ALA A 270 -2.35 17.94 -1.49
N TYR A 271 -2.06 17.03 -2.40
CA TYR A 271 -2.57 16.91 -3.77
C TYR A 271 -2.74 15.41 -4.08
N VAL A 272 -3.08 15.03 -5.31
CA VAL A 272 -3.29 13.61 -5.66
C VAL A 272 -2.32 13.18 -6.74
N THR A 273 -1.82 11.95 -6.60
CA THR A 273 -1.09 11.26 -7.68
C THR A 273 -1.67 9.89 -7.94
N ARG A 274 -1.58 9.45 -9.19
CA ARG A 274 -1.97 8.11 -9.61
C ARG A 274 -0.96 7.52 -10.57
N VAL A 275 -0.66 6.25 -10.42
CA VAL A 275 0.11 5.46 -11.38
C VAL A 275 -0.85 4.53 -12.12
N GLY A 276 -0.62 4.31 -13.41
CA GLY A 276 -1.42 3.39 -14.24
C GLY A 276 -2.71 4.00 -14.77
N GLU A 277 -3.52 3.14 -15.34
CA GLU A 277 -4.77 3.49 -16.01
C GLU A 277 -5.91 3.71 -14.99
N GLY A 278 -7.03 4.20 -15.47
CA GLY A 278 -8.27 4.36 -14.73
C GLY A 278 -8.64 5.79 -14.43
N PRO A 279 -9.86 6.01 -13.90
CA PRO A 279 -10.41 7.35 -13.70
C PRO A 279 -9.64 8.12 -12.62
N PHE A 280 -9.50 9.42 -12.87
CA PHE A 280 -8.82 10.38 -12.00
C PHE A 280 -9.48 11.75 -12.18
N PRO A 281 -10.58 12.06 -11.48
CA PRO A 281 -11.39 13.26 -11.75
C PRO A 281 -10.62 14.58 -11.66
N THR A 282 -9.67 14.69 -10.74
CA THR A 282 -8.87 15.92 -10.55
C THR A 282 -7.56 15.95 -11.35
N GLU A 283 -7.35 15.01 -12.27
CA GLU A 283 -6.13 14.97 -13.08
C GLU A 283 -5.92 16.25 -13.86
N LEU A 284 -4.69 16.76 -13.86
CA LEU A 284 -4.25 17.96 -14.55
C LEU A 284 -3.32 17.58 -15.71
N LEU A 285 -3.73 17.91 -16.92
CA LEU A 285 -2.98 17.66 -18.16
C LEU A 285 -2.31 18.95 -18.69
N ASP A 286 -2.26 20.00 -17.87
CA ASP A 286 -1.76 21.32 -18.15
C ASP A 286 -0.44 21.63 -17.41
N GLU A 287 -0.03 22.90 -17.43
CA GLU A 287 1.16 23.40 -16.75
C GLU A 287 1.11 23.19 -15.23
N SER A 288 -0.07 23.19 -14.61
CA SER A 288 -0.24 22.95 -13.18
C SER A 288 0.10 21.51 -12.81
N GLY A 289 -0.32 20.56 -13.62
CA GLY A 289 0.02 19.14 -13.43
C GLY A 289 1.52 18.88 -13.59
N GLU A 290 2.16 19.51 -14.56
CA GLU A 290 3.61 19.43 -14.75
C GLU A 290 4.35 20.08 -13.59
N TRP A 291 3.88 21.24 -13.12
CA TRP A 291 4.46 21.92 -11.95
C TRP A 291 4.41 21.03 -10.70
N LEU A 292 3.27 20.40 -10.38
CA LEU A 292 3.15 19.47 -9.25
C LEU A 292 4.10 18.28 -9.40
N ARG A 293 4.25 17.76 -10.62
CA ARG A 293 5.15 16.64 -10.91
C ARG A 293 6.61 16.98 -10.64
N GLN A 294 7.04 18.15 -11.09
CA GLN A 294 8.43 18.61 -10.92
C GLN A 294 8.71 18.98 -9.46
N GLN A 295 7.87 19.80 -8.84
CA GLN A 295 8.05 20.22 -7.45
C GLN A 295 7.93 19.04 -6.46
N GLY A 296 7.01 18.13 -6.71
CA GLY A 296 6.80 16.96 -5.89
C GLY A 296 7.74 15.79 -6.18
N HIS A 297 8.60 15.90 -7.21
CA HIS A 297 9.43 14.78 -7.71
C HIS A 297 8.60 13.52 -7.96
N GLU A 298 7.46 13.69 -8.64
CA GLU A 298 6.47 12.63 -8.83
C GLU A 298 6.85 11.71 -10.00
N PHE A 299 7.89 10.91 -9.75
CA PHE A 299 8.40 9.88 -10.66
C PHE A 299 8.52 8.54 -9.92
N GLY A 300 8.28 7.44 -10.62
CA GLY A 300 8.41 6.10 -10.04
C GLY A 300 9.86 5.79 -9.66
N VAL A 301 10.08 5.37 -8.42
CA VAL A 301 11.41 5.10 -7.87
C VAL A 301 12.18 4.04 -8.70
N THR A 302 11.49 3.00 -9.14
CA THR A 302 12.09 1.88 -9.88
C THR A 302 12.16 2.12 -11.39
N THR A 303 11.15 2.78 -11.95
CA THR A 303 10.98 2.90 -13.41
C THR A 303 11.27 4.30 -13.95
N GLY A 304 11.38 5.31 -13.07
CA GLY A 304 11.46 6.72 -13.46
C GLY A 304 10.21 7.25 -14.20
N ARG A 305 9.14 6.44 -14.27
CA ARG A 305 7.92 6.80 -14.99
C ARG A 305 7.21 7.96 -14.30
N PRO A 306 6.78 9.01 -15.04
CA PRO A 306 6.05 10.13 -14.45
C PRO A 306 4.71 9.67 -13.90
N ARG A 307 4.35 10.16 -12.70
CA ARG A 307 3.04 9.98 -12.11
C ARG A 307 2.05 11.00 -12.67
N ARG A 308 0.80 10.59 -12.79
CA ARG A 308 -0.32 11.49 -13.08
C ARG A 308 -0.58 12.32 -11.81
N CYS A 309 -0.76 13.62 -11.95
CA CYS A 309 -0.95 14.56 -10.83
C CYS A 309 -2.27 15.31 -10.96
N GLY A 310 -2.87 15.65 -9.82
CA GLY A 310 -4.10 16.42 -9.74
C GLY A 310 -4.25 17.15 -8.41
N TRP A 311 -5.22 18.08 -8.34
CA TRP A 311 -5.53 18.78 -7.10
C TRP A 311 -6.11 17.83 -6.05
N PHE A 312 -6.04 18.24 -4.78
CA PHE A 312 -6.61 17.47 -3.68
C PHE A 312 -8.09 17.18 -3.92
N ASP A 313 -8.48 15.92 -3.77
CA ASP A 313 -9.84 15.44 -3.96
C ASP A 313 -10.49 15.11 -2.61
N ALA A 314 -11.29 16.04 -2.12
CA ALA A 314 -11.95 15.89 -0.82
C ALA A 314 -13.07 14.84 -0.86
N VAL A 315 -13.67 14.57 -2.03
CA VAL A 315 -14.66 13.50 -2.19
C VAL A 315 -14.02 12.14 -1.93
N VAL A 316 -12.85 11.91 -2.54
CA VAL A 316 -12.05 10.68 -2.32
C VAL A 316 -11.60 10.56 -0.87
N ASN A 317 -11.10 11.64 -0.26
CA ASN A 317 -10.62 11.59 1.13
C ASN A 317 -11.77 11.35 2.12
N ARG A 318 -12.93 11.94 1.91
CA ARG A 318 -14.13 11.69 2.72
C ARG A 318 -14.59 10.25 2.58
N TYR A 319 -14.63 9.72 1.36
CA TYR A 319 -14.92 8.31 1.10
C TYR A 319 -13.91 7.39 1.81
N ALA A 320 -12.61 7.70 1.73
CA ALA A 320 -11.58 6.95 2.44
C ALA A 320 -11.77 6.99 3.95
N SER A 321 -12.15 8.15 4.51
CA SER A 321 -12.46 8.29 5.93
C SER A 321 -13.62 7.37 6.35
N GLN A 322 -14.66 7.29 5.55
CA GLN A 322 -15.83 6.43 5.82
C GLN A 322 -15.48 4.94 5.72
N VAL A 323 -14.90 4.52 4.60
CA VAL A 323 -14.61 3.10 4.32
C VAL A 323 -13.62 2.50 5.32
N ASN A 324 -12.64 3.28 5.74
CA ASN A 324 -11.61 2.83 6.68
C ASN A 324 -11.96 3.12 8.15
N GLY A 325 -12.92 4.00 8.44
CA GLY A 325 -13.16 4.49 9.80
C GLY A 325 -11.93 5.25 10.33
N LEU A 326 -11.40 6.21 9.55
CA LEU A 326 -10.19 6.94 9.93
C LEU A 326 -10.36 7.67 11.26
N THR A 327 -9.39 7.51 12.14
CA THR A 327 -9.26 8.28 13.37
C THR A 327 -8.35 9.48 13.22
N ASP A 328 -7.37 9.38 12.34
CA ASP A 328 -6.33 10.36 12.11
C ASP A 328 -5.89 10.38 10.64
N ILE A 329 -5.49 11.56 10.15
CA ILE A 329 -4.84 11.74 8.86
C ILE A 329 -3.40 12.23 9.08
N VAL A 330 -2.48 11.63 8.36
CA VAL A 330 -1.12 12.14 8.12
C VAL A 330 -1.12 12.82 6.76
N LEU A 331 -1.01 14.15 6.74
CA LEU A 331 -0.94 14.94 5.52
C LEU A 331 0.51 15.09 5.09
N THR A 332 0.85 14.67 3.89
CA THR A 332 2.20 14.73 3.34
C THR A 332 2.32 15.72 2.19
N LYS A 333 3.55 16.14 1.88
CA LYS A 333 3.84 16.94 0.69
C LYS A 333 3.16 18.32 0.67
N LEU A 334 2.88 18.91 1.83
CA LEU A 334 2.31 20.25 1.93
C LEU A 334 3.29 21.32 1.38
N ASP A 335 4.58 21.11 1.58
CA ASP A 335 5.69 21.93 1.07
C ASP A 335 5.68 22.09 -0.45
N VAL A 336 5.20 21.08 -1.17
CA VAL A 336 5.13 21.09 -2.64
C VAL A 336 4.22 22.20 -3.17
N LEU A 337 3.22 22.63 -2.39
CA LEU A 337 2.27 23.69 -2.78
C LEU A 337 2.81 25.10 -2.54
N THR A 338 3.96 25.26 -1.90
CA THR A 338 4.61 26.57 -1.68
C THR A 338 4.90 27.25 -3.01
N GLY A 339 4.56 28.53 -3.12
CA GLY A 339 4.73 29.34 -4.33
C GLY A 339 3.49 29.44 -5.22
N LEU A 340 2.44 28.68 -4.92
CA LEU A 340 1.14 28.82 -5.59
C LEU A 340 0.36 29.99 -5.01
N LYS A 341 -0.24 30.81 -5.88
CA LYS A 341 -1.12 31.92 -5.46
C LYS A 341 -2.49 31.44 -5.03
N GLU A 342 -2.99 30.43 -5.72
CA GLU A 342 -4.31 29.83 -5.53
C GLU A 342 -4.19 28.32 -5.59
N ILE A 343 -4.91 27.64 -4.69
CA ILE A 343 -4.90 26.17 -4.60
C ILE A 343 -6.33 25.67 -4.66
N PRO A 344 -6.75 25.04 -5.76
CA PRO A 344 -8.06 24.42 -5.88
C PRO A 344 -8.16 23.14 -5.04
N ILE A 345 -9.34 22.94 -4.43
CA ILE A 345 -9.73 21.70 -3.75
C ILE A 345 -10.99 21.19 -4.42
N CYS A 346 -11.02 19.93 -4.88
CA CYS A 346 -12.22 19.31 -5.37
C CYS A 346 -13.15 18.98 -4.20
N VAL A 347 -14.30 19.65 -4.13
CA VAL A 347 -15.26 19.51 -3.03
C VAL A 347 -16.47 18.63 -3.39
N ALA A 348 -16.75 18.47 -4.68
CA ALA A 348 -17.83 17.67 -5.22
C ALA A 348 -17.53 17.31 -6.68
N TYR A 349 -18.37 16.45 -7.27
CA TYR A 349 -18.33 16.14 -8.70
C TYR A 349 -19.61 16.60 -9.41
N ASP A 350 -19.47 17.02 -10.67
CA ASP A 350 -20.56 17.11 -11.61
C ASP A 350 -20.57 15.82 -12.44
N VAL A 351 -21.69 15.11 -12.41
CA VAL A 351 -21.92 13.93 -13.25
C VAL A 351 -23.21 14.18 -14.03
N ASP A 352 -23.09 14.32 -15.33
CA ASP A 352 -24.23 14.59 -16.25
C ASP A 352 -25.10 15.81 -15.87
N GLY A 353 -24.47 16.86 -15.29
CA GLY A 353 -25.13 18.08 -14.85
C GLY A 353 -25.73 18.01 -13.42
N GLU A 354 -25.54 16.91 -12.72
CA GLU A 354 -25.94 16.75 -11.32
C GLU A 354 -24.73 16.81 -10.41
N ARG A 355 -24.87 17.57 -9.30
CA ARG A 355 -23.85 17.67 -8.25
C ARG A 355 -23.90 16.46 -7.35
N HIS A 356 -22.74 15.80 -7.17
CA HIS A 356 -22.52 14.71 -6.25
C HIS A 356 -21.50 15.12 -5.18
N ASP A 357 -21.92 15.19 -3.93
CA ASP A 357 -21.04 15.46 -2.80
C ASP A 357 -20.31 14.19 -2.31
N ASP A 358 -20.89 13.03 -2.60
CA ASP A 358 -20.33 11.71 -2.29
C ASP A 358 -19.76 11.03 -3.53
N MET A 359 -18.87 10.07 -3.30
CA MET A 359 -18.24 9.31 -4.39
C MET A 359 -19.27 8.42 -5.10
N PRO A 360 -19.43 8.56 -6.44
CA PRO A 360 -20.28 7.64 -7.19
C PRO A 360 -19.77 6.20 -7.11
N THR A 361 -20.67 5.27 -6.80
CA THR A 361 -20.36 3.82 -6.78
C THR A 361 -20.38 3.19 -8.17
N ASP A 362 -21.11 3.78 -9.10
CA ASP A 362 -21.10 3.40 -10.50
C ASP A 362 -19.79 3.85 -11.16
N GLN A 363 -19.06 2.90 -11.73
CA GLN A 363 -17.73 3.18 -12.30
C GLN A 363 -17.79 4.06 -13.56
N ALA A 364 -18.86 3.97 -14.35
CA ALA A 364 -19.05 4.82 -15.52
C ALA A 364 -19.35 6.27 -15.07
N ALA A 365 -20.18 6.44 -14.06
CA ALA A 365 -20.45 7.74 -13.45
C ALA A 365 -19.17 8.36 -12.86
N PHE A 366 -18.37 7.59 -12.16
CA PHE A 366 -17.09 8.05 -11.61
C PHE A 366 -16.09 8.43 -12.72
N ALA A 367 -16.03 7.64 -13.79
CA ALA A 367 -15.18 7.94 -14.95
C ALA A 367 -15.61 9.22 -15.71
N ALA A 368 -16.90 9.55 -15.67
CA ALA A 368 -17.47 10.75 -16.29
C ALA A 368 -17.45 11.97 -15.34
N ALA A 369 -17.10 11.78 -14.06
CA ALA A 369 -17.14 12.83 -13.06
C ALA A 369 -16.18 13.98 -13.39
N LYS A 370 -16.69 15.19 -13.31
CA LYS A 370 -15.91 16.43 -13.45
C LYS A 370 -15.79 17.08 -12.08
N PRO A 371 -14.59 17.52 -11.69
CA PRO A 371 -14.39 18.14 -10.37
C PRO A 371 -15.08 19.49 -10.27
N ILE A 372 -15.73 19.75 -9.14
CA ILE A 372 -16.19 21.07 -8.72
C ILE A 372 -15.20 21.57 -7.69
N TYR A 373 -14.54 22.69 -8.01
CA TYR A 373 -13.47 23.23 -7.18
C TYR A 373 -13.93 24.38 -6.29
N GLU A 374 -13.39 24.39 -5.06
CA GLU A 374 -13.28 25.55 -4.18
C GLU A 374 -11.82 25.98 -4.21
N THR A 375 -11.55 27.27 -4.41
CA THR A 375 -10.19 27.79 -4.50
C THR A 375 -9.78 28.48 -3.20
N MET A 376 -8.64 28.08 -2.63
CA MET A 376 -8.04 28.64 -1.43
C MET A 376 -6.85 29.52 -1.80
N PRO A 377 -6.56 30.59 -1.03
CA PRO A 377 -5.30 31.33 -1.17
C PRO A 377 -4.10 30.44 -0.87
N GLY A 378 -3.04 30.59 -1.66
CA GLY A 378 -1.76 29.91 -1.42
C GLY A 378 -0.82 30.69 -0.49
N TRP A 379 0.44 30.26 -0.45
CA TRP A 379 1.51 30.88 0.34
C TRP A 379 2.84 30.80 -0.40
N ASP A 380 3.75 31.73 -0.11
CA ASP A 380 5.08 31.81 -0.72
C ASP A 380 6.21 31.42 0.24
N GLU A 381 5.93 31.39 1.55
CA GLU A 381 6.91 31.11 2.57
C GLU A 381 7.32 29.62 2.58
N ASP A 382 8.62 29.36 2.72
CA ASP A 382 9.13 28.01 2.97
C ASP A 382 8.64 27.53 4.35
N ILE A 383 7.98 26.37 4.37
CA ILE A 383 7.41 25.76 5.57
C ILE A 383 8.25 24.62 6.13
N SER A 384 9.41 24.33 5.53
CA SER A 384 10.23 23.16 5.90
C SER A 384 10.73 23.21 7.34
N ASP A 385 11.05 24.41 7.84
CA ASP A 385 11.52 24.64 9.20
C ASP A 385 10.40 24.89 10.22
N CYS A 386 9.13 24.78 9.83
CA CYS A 386 8.01 24.86 10.77
C CYS A 386 7.89 23.58 11.60
N HIS A 387 7.88 23.71 12.92
CA HIS A 387 7.77 22.60 13.87
C HIS A 387 6.47 22.58 14.66
N SER A 388 5.67 23.65 14.55
CA SER A 388 4.32 23.74 15.11
C SER A 388 3.33 24.28 14.10
N PHE A 389 2.04 23.97 14.31
CA PHE A 389 0.97 24.42 13.42
C PHE A 389 0.88 25.95 13.33
N ASP A 390 1.12 26.63 14.44
CA ASP A 390 1.04 28.10 14.53
C ASP A 390 2.19 28.82 13.80
N GLU A 391 3.28 28.12 13.48
CA GLU A 391 4.38 28.67 12.67
C GLU A 391 4.07 28.65 11.16
N LEU A 392 3.07 27.88 10.73
CA LEU A 392 2.66 27.88 9.32
C LEU A 392 2.05 29.22 8.92
N PRO A 393 2.24 29.69 7.67
CA PRO A 393 1.54 30.86 7.15
C PRO A 393 0.03 30.76 7.34
N ALA A 394 -0.64 31.89 7.61
CA ALA A 394 -2.08 31.86 7.91
C ALA A 394 -2.94 31.23 6.80
N THR A 395 -2.58 31.44 5.54
CA THR A 395 -3.26 30.80 4.39
C THR A 395 -2.99 29.29 4.32
N CYS A 396 -1.79 28.85 4.69
CA CYS A 396 -1.43 27.44 4.80
C CYS A 396 -2.24 26.76 5.92
N GLN A 397 -2.34 27.41 7.10
CA GLN A 397 -3.20 26.92 8.20
C GLN A 397 -4.66 26.81 7.77
N ALA A 398 -5.18 27.81 7.05
CA ALA A 398 -6.55 27.78 6.52
C ALA A 398 -6.76 26.64 5.56
N TYR A 399 -5.81 26.38 4.66
CA TYR A 399 -5.84 25.26 3.74
C TYR A 399 -5.91 23.91 4.48
N VAL A 400 -5.02 23.68 5.44
CA VAL A 400 -5.00 22.43 6.24
C VAL A 400 -6.31 22.23 7.00
N LYS A 401 -6.84 23.27 7.65
CA LYS A 401 -8.13 23.23 8.35
C LYS A 401 -9.28 22.90 7.39
N ARG A 402 -9.25 23.45 6.19
CA ARG A 402 -10.27 23.15 5.18
C ARG A 402 -10.20 21.70 4.70
N LEU A 403 -9.00 21.14 4.50
CA LEU A 403 -8.83 19.73 4.18
C LEU A 403 -9.35 18.83 5.29
N GLU A 404 -9.08 19.15 6.55
CA GLU A 404 -9.57 18.42 7.72
C GLU A 404 -11.11 18.39 7.76
N GLU A 405 -11.73 19.57 7.60
CA GLU A 405 -13.20 19.71 7.58
C GLU A 405 -13.84 18.88 6.44
N LEU A 406 -13.31 19.03 5.21
CA LEU A 406 -13.84 18.34 4.03
C LEU A 406 -13.63 16.84 4.06
N SER A 407 -12.54 16.37 4.66
CA SER A 407 -12.22 14.94 4.79
C SER A 407 -13.02 14.27 5.92
N GLY A 408 -13.61 15.03 6.84
CA GLY A 408 -14.35 14.52 7.98
C GLY A 408 -13.50 13.74 8.99
N CYS A 409 -12.20 14.01 9.03
CA CYS A 409 -11.24 13.35 9.92
C CYS A 409 -10.09 14.33 10.26
N ARG A 410 -9.68 14.35 11.53
CA ARG A 410 -8.62 15.28 11.99
C ARG A 410 -7.28 14.98 11.32
N ILE A 411 -6.54 16.04 11.04
CA ILE A 411 -5.16 15.97 10.57
C ILE A 411 -4.24 16.03 11.79
N SER A 412 -3.60 14.93 12.12
CA SER A 412 -2.78 14.79 13.33
C SER A 412 -1.30 15.00 13.10
N VAL A 413 -0.83 14.82 11.87
CA VAL A 413 0.57 15.03 11.47
C VAL A 413 0.61 15.68 10.10
N ILE A 414 1.53 16.63 9.92
CA ILE A 414 1.78 17.33 8.67
C ILE A 414 3.24 17.16 8.27
N GLY A 415 3.49 16.67 7.06
CA GLY A 415 4.81 16.68 6.44
C GLY A 415 5.09 18.03 5.77
N THR A 416 6.12 18.73 6.22
CA THR A 416 6.51 20.07 5.78
C THR A 416 7.72 20.07 4.84
N GLY A 417 8.26 18.90 4.50
CA GLY A 417 9.41 18.78 3.61
C GLY A 417 9.85 17.31 3.46
N PRO A 418 10.90 17.05 2.65
CA PRO A 418 11.33 15.69 2.33
C PRO A 418 12.10 15.00 3.46
N GLN A 419 12.76 15.75 4.35
CA GLN A 419 13.58 15.20 5.43
C GLN A 419 12.71 14.53 6.50
N ARG A 420 13.32 13.65 7.29
CA ARG A 420 12.63 12.88 8.32
C ARG A 420 12.02 13.75 9.42
N ASP A 421 12.72 14.80 9.79
CA ASP A 421 12.37 15.78 10.83
C ASP A 421 11.46 16.92 10.34
N HIS A 422 11.22 17.03 9.02
CA HIS A 422 10.28 17.99 8.45
C HIS A 422 8.83 17.53 8.69
N VAL A 423 8.42 17.56 9.94
CA VAL A 423 7.08 17.17 10.39
C VAL A 423 6.57 18.05 11.52
N ILE A 424 5.28 18.34 11.48
CA ILE A 424 4.52 18.93 12.59
C ILE A 424 3.62 17.84 13.15
N GLN A 425 3.77 17.48 14.41
CA GLN A 425 2.89 16.55 15.10
C GLN A 425 1.92 17.33 15.99
N ILE A 426 0.63 17.34 15.59
CA ILE A 426 -0.46 18.01 16.32
C ILE A 426 -1.01 17.08 17.40
N ASN A 427 -1.24 15.80 17.04
CA ASN A 427 -1.73 14.78 17.96
C ASN A 427 -0.83 13.53 17.90
N SER A 428 -0.73 12.82 19.02
CA SER A 428 -0.06 11.52 19.04
C SER A 428 -0.78 10.51 18.16
N LEU A 429 -0.02 9.69 17.43
CA LEU A 429 -0.55 8.61 16.59
C LEU A 429 -0.57 7.26 17.32
N VAL A 430 0.07 7.16 18.48
CA VAL A 430 0.26 5.89 19.20
C VAL A 430 -0.44 5.86 20.57
N ASP A 431 -0.53 7.01 21.25
CA ASP A 431 -1.13 7.12 22.60
C ASP A 431 -2.65 7.28 22.58
#